data_a8c37fc47ca1f4c675eefd3284137803
#
_entry.id   a8c37fc47ca1f4c675eefd3284137803
#
_cell.length_a   1.000
_cell.length_b   1.000
_cell.length_c   1.000
_cell.angle_alpha   90.00
_cell.angle_beta   90.00
_cell.angle_gamma   90.00
#
_symmetry.space_group_name_H-M   'P 1'
#
loop_
_entity.id
_entity.type
_entity.pdbx_description
1 polymer ?
#
loop_
_entity_poly.entity_id
_entity_poly.type
_entity_poly.pdbx_seq_one_letter_code
_entity_poly.pdbx_strand_id
1 'polypeptide(L)' 'DYGMFLQNIMVAARARGLDTCPQAAFTQFHRLIEDELKLDAATQQVVCGMSLGWADPAAIENTLVTERAPVAEFTQFHDV' A
#
# COMPACT_ATOMS: atom_id res chain seq x y z
N ASP A 1 9.24 -9.25 3.73
CA ASP A 1 8.42 -10.00 2.76
C ASP A 1 7.08 -9.31 2.49
N TYR A 2 6.36 -8.90 3.52
CA TYR A 2 5.06 -8.23 3.40
C TYR A 2 5.10 -6.98 2.50
N GLY A 3 6.05 -6.08 2.72
CA GLY A 3 6.18 -4.86 1.90
C GLY A 3 6.48 -5.15 0.44
N MET A 4 7.31 -6.14 0.16
CA MET A 4 7.60 -6.61 -1.21
C MET A 4 6.35 -7.19 -1.87
N PHE A 5 5.56 -7.95 -1.12
CA PHE A 5 4.30 -8.51 -1.60
C PHE A 5 3.31 -7.40 -2.00
N LEU A 6 3.11 -6.40 -1.12
CA LEU A 6 2.25 -5.25 -1.42
C LEU A 6 2.75 -4.48 -2.64
N GLN A 7 4.04 -4.22 -2.73
CA GLN A 7 4.62 -3.51 -3.86
C GLN A 7 4.39 -4.27 -5.18
N ASN A 8 4.54 -5.58 -5.16
CA ASN A 8 4.27 -6.41 -6.35
C ASN A 8 2.80 -6.33 -6.78
N ILE A 9 1.86 -6.32 -5.83
CA ILE A 9 0.44 -6.14 -6.16
C ILE A 9 0.21 -4.77 -6.81
N MET A 10 0.76 -3.70 -6.24
CA MET A 10 0.59 -2.34 -6.75
C MET A 10 1.15 -2.20 -8.17
N VAL A 11 2.36 -2.72 -8.42
CA VAL A 11 2.97 -2.71 -9.76
C VAL A 11 2.16 -3.52 -10.75
N ALA A 12 1.72 -4.72 -10.37
CA ALA A 12 0.91 -5.58 -11.24
C ALA A 12 -0.47 -4.96 -11.56
N ALA A 13 -1.08 -4.29 -10.60
CA ALA A 13 -2.32 -3.55 -10.79
C ALA A 13 -2.12 -2.40 -11.79
N ARG A 14 -1.05 -1.61 -11.61
CA ARG A 14 -0.74 -0.49 -12.51
C ARG A 14 -0.46 -0.95 -13.93
N ALA A 15 0.21 -2.08 -14.12
CA ALA A 15 0.42 -2.67 -15.45
C ALA A 15 -0.89 -3.07 -16.15
N ARG A 16 -1.98 -3.19 -15.40
CA ARG A 16 -3.33 -3.48 -15.91
C ARG A 16 -4.23 -2.24 -15.98
N GLY A 17 -3.67 -1.05 -15.78
CA GLY A 17 -4.42 0.21 -15.78
C GLY A 17 -5.26 0.44 -14.53
N LEU A 18 -5.00 -0.31 -13.46
CA LEU A 18 -5.66 -0.14 -12.17
C LEU A 18 -4.78 0.67 -11.21
N ASP A 19 -5.44 1.32 -10.28
CA ASP A 19 -4.82 2.07 -9.20
C ASP A 19 -5.07 1.39 -7.87
N THR A 20 -4.19 1.63 -6.90
CA THR A 20 -4.26 1.02 -5.57
C THR A 20 -4.02 2.08 -4.50
N CYS A 21 -4.63 1.88 -3.33
CA CYS A 21 -4.40 2.72 -2.16
C CYS A 21 -4.31 1.85 -0.90
N PRO A 22 -3.10 1.56 -0.39
CA PRO A 22 -2.95 0.89 0.90
C PRO A 22 -3.46 1.78 2.03
N GLN A 23 -4.19 1.18 2.97
CA GLN A 23 -4.86 1.90 4.06
C GLN A 23 -4.62 1.19 5.39
N ALA A 24 -3.90 1.83 6.29
CA ALA A 24 -3.63 1.30 7.63
C ALA A 24 -4.71 1.65 8.67
N ALA A 25 -5.65 2.55 8.34
CA ALA A 25 -6.67 3.01 9.26
C ALA A 25 -7.56 1.88 9.84
N PHE A 26 -7.70 0.79 9.09
CA PHE A 26 -8.50 -0.36 9.53
C PHE A 26 -7.83 -1.20 10.62
N THR A 27 -6.54 -1.07 10.83
CA THR A 27 -5.81 -1.91 11.79
C THR A 27 -6.26 -1.70 13.24
N GLN A 28 -6.74 -0.52 13.58
CA GLN A 28 -7.35 -0.26 14.89
C GLN A 28 -8.64 -1.04 15.14
N PHE A 29 -9.29 -1.51 14.08
CA PHE A 29 -10.50 -2.33 14.13
C PHE A 29 -10.23 -3.80 13.82
N HIS A 30 -8.99 -4.26 13.97
CA HIS A 30 -8.57 -5.60 13.56
C HIS A 30 -9.46 -6.71 14.13
N ARG A 31 -9.93 -6.58 15.40
CA ARG A 31 -10.83 -7.58 16.01
C ARG A 31 -12.15 -7.75 15.28
N LEU A 32 -12.75 -6.64 14.85
CA LEU A 32 -14.00 -6.68 14.07
C LEU A 32 -13.78 -7.34 12.71
N ILE A 33 -12.65 -7.06 12.09
CA ILE A 33 -12.28 -7.63 10.79
C ILE A 33 -11.98 -9.12 10.94
N GLU A 34 -11.25 -9.51 11.99
CA GLU A 34 -10.93 -10.90 12.32
C GLU A 34 -12.21 -11.71 12.52
N ASP A 35 -13.17 -11.16 13.29
CA ASP A 35 -14.46 -11.80 13.54
C ASP A 35 -15.29 -11.96 12.25
N GLU A 36 -15.39 -10.89 11.45
CA GLU A 36 -16.17 -10.89 10.20
C GLU A 36 -15.59 -11.85 9.15
N LEU A 37 -14.27 -11.84 9.00
CA LEU A 37 -13.56 -12.70 8.05
C LEU A 37 -13.25 -14.08 8.60
N LYS A 38 -13.59 -14.36 9.87
CA LYS A 38 -13.32 -15.62 10.58
C LYS A 38 -11.84 -15.99 10.55
N LEU A 39 -10.97 -15.00 10.81
CA LEU A 39 -9.53 -15.19 10.87
C LEU A 39 -9.14 -15.79 12.22
N ASP A 40 -8.12 -16.65 12.21
CA ASP A 40 -7.51 -17.14 13.43
C ASP A 40 -6.47 -16.15 13.94
N ALA A 41 -6.84 -15.34 14.94
CA ALA A 41 -5.98 -14.33 15.53
C ALA A 41 -4.69 -14.88 16.15
N ALA A 42 -4.59 -16.19 16.40
CA ALA A 42 -3.36 -16.82 16.89
C ALA A 42 -2.30 -16.99 15.78
N THR A 43 -2.74 -17.07 14.53
CA THR A 43 -1.87 -17.36 13.38
C THR A 43 -1.94 -16.34 12.26
N GLN A 44 -2.94 -15.43 12.30
CA GLN A 44 -3.20 -14.45 11.26
C GLN A 44 -3.33 -13.05 11.87
N GLN A 45 -2.86 -12.05 11.15
CA GLN A 45 -2.95 -10.66 11.57
C GLN A 45 -3.40 -9.77 10.41
N VAL A 46 -4.35 -8.88 10.69
CA VAL A 46 -4.73 -7.82 9.75
C VAL A 46 -3.64 -6.76 9.72
N VAL A 47 -3.01 -6.56 8.58
CA VAL A 47 -1.90 -5.61 8.43
C VAL A 47 -2.34 -4.30 7.79
N CYS A 48 -3.13 -4.36 6.73
CA CYS A 48 -3.75 -3.19 6.10
C CYS A 48 -4.92 -3.62 5.22
N GLY A 49 -5.73 -2.65 4.82
CA GLY A 49 -6.60 -2.77 3.67
C GLY A 49 -5.92 -2.22 2.42
N MET A 50 -6.44 -2.54 1.25
CA MET A 50 -6.00 -1.94 0.00
C MET A 50 -7.20 -1.74 -0.91
N SER A 51 -7.49 -0.50 -1.30
CA SER A 51 -8.42 -0.23 -2.37
C SER A 51 -7.78 -0.58 -3.72
N LEU A 52 -8.55 -1.19 -4.60
CA LEU A 52 -8.12 -1.56 -5.95
C LEU A 52 -9.24 -1.20 -6.93
N GLY A 53 -8.92 -0.44 -7.96
CA GLY A 53 -9.89 -0.02 -8.96
C GLY A 53 -9.33 1.04 -9.90
N TRP A 54 -10.23 1.72 -10.60
CA TRP A 54 -9.86 2.87 -11.42
C TRP A 54 -9.97 4.13 -10.57
N ALA A 55 -8.89 4.93 -10.55
CA ALA A 55 -8.89 6.22 -9.87
C ALA A 55 -9.89 7.18 -10.52
N ASP A 56 -10.66 7.89 -9.70
CA ASP A 56 -11.48 9.00 -10.18
C ASP A 56 -10.58 10.22 -10.43
N PRO A 57 -10.42 10.67 -11.69
CA PRO A 57 -9.57 11.82 -12.00
C PRO A 57 -10.09 13.14 -11.43
N ALA A 58 -11.37 13.20 -11.06
CA ALA A 58 -11.98 14.38 -10.45
C ALA A 58 -11.81 14.44 -8.93
N ALA A 59 -11.40 13.35 -8.29
CA ALA A 59 -11.17 13.32 -6.85
C ALA A 59 -9.88 14.09 -6.50
N ILE A 60 -10.01 15.04 -5.58
CA ILE A 60 -8.89 15.93 -5.20
C ILE A 60 -7.71 15.13 -4.60
N GLU A 61 -7.99 14.03 -3.92
CA GLU A 61 -6.99 13.13 -3.33
C GLU A 61 -6.03 12.57 -4.39
N ASN A 62 -6.51 12.40 -5.61
CA ASN A 62 -5.72 11.87 -6.72
C ASN A 62 -4.83 12.91 -7.40
N THR A 63 -4.95 14.18 -7.00
CA THR A 63 -4.09 15.28 -7.50
C THR A 63 -2.84 15.48 -6.64
N LEU A 64 -2.76 14.82 -5.49
CA LEU A 64 -1.62 14.92 -4.59
C LEU A 64 -0.37 14.29 -5.22
N VAL A 65 0.63 15.12 -5.44
CA VAL A 65 1.98 14.67 -5.86
C VAL A 65 2.92 14.83 -4.68
N THR A 66 3.40 13.71 -4.17
CA THR A 66 4.37 13.72 -3.06
C THR A 66 5.78 13.99 -3.56
N GLU A 67 6.55 14.76 -2.79
CA GLU A 67 7.95 15.01 -3.10
C GLU A 67 8.79 13.74 -2.99
N ARG A 68 9.86 13.72 -3.75
CA ARG A 68 10.88 12.66 -3.71
C ARG A 68 12.25 13.30 -3.50
N ALA A 69 12.98 12.81 -2.52
CA ALA A 69 14.35 13.24 -2.30
C ALA A 69 15.22 12.92 -3.54
N PRO A 70 16.06 13.87 -4.00
CA PRO A 70 17.06 13.58 -5.02
C PRO A 70 18.01 12.47 -4.57
N VAL A 71 18.47 11.65 -5.50
CA VAL A 71 19.35 10.52 -5.17
C VAL A 71 20.61 10.96 -4.39
N ALA A 72 21.16 12.12 -4.70
CA ALA A 72 22.34 12.68 -4.03
C ALA A 72 22.13 12.97 -2.53
N GLU A 73 20.89 13.13 -2.07
CA GLU A 73 20.61 13.42 -0.66
C GLU A 73 20.65 12.16 0.22
N PHE A 74 20.45 10.99 -0.33
CA PHE A 74 20.36 9.75 0.45
C PHE A 74 21.32 8.65 -0.04
N THR A 75 22.14 8.93 -1.06
CA THR A 75 23.06 7.95 -1.63
C THR A 75 24.48 8.51 -1.69
N GLN A 76 25.43 7.73 -1.26
CA GLN A 76 26.84 7.98 -1.45
C GLN A 76 27.43 6.91 -2.37
N PHE A 77 28.00 7.34 -3.50
CA PHE A 77 28.68 6.44 -4.42
C PHE A 77 30.16 6.35 -4.05
N HIS A 78 30.66 5.14 -3.91
CA HIS A 78 32.06 4.87 -3.69
C HIS A 78 32.63 4.22 -4.96
N ASP A 79 33.52 4.93 -5.61
CA ASP A 79 34.25 4.40 -6.76
C ASP A 79 35.27 3.36 -6.27
N VAL A 80 35.32 2.24 -6.91
CA VAL A 80 36.18 1.09 -6.55
C VAL A 80 37.26 0.93 -7.60
#